data_a4de228a0bf74390360bccbf1a810abf
#
_entry.id   a4de228a0bf74390360bccbf1a810abf
#
_cell.length_a   1.000
_cell.length_b   1.000
_cell.length_c   1.000
_cell.angle_alpha   90.00
_cell.angle_beta   90.00
_cell.angle_gamma   90.00
#
_symmetry.space_group_name_H-M   'P 1'
#
loop_
_entity.id
_entity.type
_entity.pdbx_description
1 polymer ?
#
loop_
_entity_poly.entity_id
_entity_poly.type
_entity_poly.pdbx_seq_one_letter_code
_entity_poly.pdbx_strand_id
1 'polypeptide(L)'
;MEGVVLAGGFGTRLREVVPDLPKPMALISGRPFLEILLSALARKGFTRVVLSLGFMAEKIVAHFGDSYAGIELVYEVESQPLGTGGAIRAALARCISDHVFIFNGDTYLDLEVDALEQMWQVSQRPIIVVREVPDTARFGQIEMRDGQVSAFLEKGISGKGLINAGCYVLPRDALDDFVLNQPFSVETDFFVKRLKSTWFNGFVTGGQFIDIGVPDDYALAQTALAGL
;
A
#
# COMPACT_ATOMS: atom_id res chain seq x y z
N MET A 1 14.68 -1.30 7.56
CA MET A 1 13.98 -1.30 6.26
C MET A 1 13.28 0.03 6.07
N GLU A 2 13.02 0.40 4.81
CA GLU A 2 12.31 1.63 4.43
C GLU A 2 10.97 1.31 3.74
N GLY A 3 9.93 2.08 4.08
CA GLY A 3 8.61 1.91 3.50
C GLY A 3 8.01 3.21 2.96
N VAL A 4 7.05 3.08 2.06
CA VAL A 4 6.16 4.14 1.61
C VAL A 4 4.73 3.74 1.97
N VAL A 5 3.96 4.65 2.55
CA VAL A 5 2.53 4.44 2.83
C VAL A 5 1.72 5.46 2.02
N LEU A 6 0.84 4.96 1.14
CA LEU A 6 -0.02 5.77 0.29
C LEU A 6 -1.27 6.21 1.07
N ALA A 7 -1.25 7.38 1.63
CA ALA A 7 -2.28 7.92 2.52
C ALA A 7 -2.95 9.21 1.99
N GLY A 8 -2.78 9.54 0.70
CA GLY A 8 -3.25 10.78 0.06
C GLY A 8 -4.69 10.76 -0.46
N GLY A 9 -5.34 9.61 -0.48
CA GLY A 9 -6.66 9.45 -1.09
C GLY A 9 -7.79 10.19 -0.38
N PHE A 10 -8.80 10.65 -1.16
CA PHE A 10 -9.97 11.38 -0.63
C PHE A 10 -10.91 10.55 0.26
N GLY A 11 -10.81 9.22 0.24
CA GLY A 11 -11.62 8.32 1.07
C GLY A 11 -13.14 8.45 0.87
N THR A 12 -13.59 8.79 -0.35
CA THR A 12 -14.98 9.16 -0.65
C THR A 12 -16.03 8.16 -0.18
N ARG A 13 -15.75 6.86 -0.28
CA ARG A 13 -16.65 5.76 0.13
C ARG A 13 -16.82 5.65 1.65
N LEU A 14 -15.79 6.02 2.43
CA LEU A 14 -15.83 5.98 3.89
C LEU A 14 -16.26 7.32 4.50
N ARG A 15 -16.38 8.38 3.72
CA ARG A 15 -16.68 9.75 4.17
C ARG A 15 -18.06 9.86 4.87
N GLU A 16 -19.00 9.03 4.51
CA GLU A 16 -20.32 8.99 5.19
C GLU A 16 -20.20 8.55 6.66
N VAL A 17 -19.21 7.72 6.98
CA VAL A 17 -18.96 7.19 8.33
C VAL A 17 -17.89 8.00 9.08
N VAL A 18 -16.93 8.59 8.34
CA VAL A 18 -15.80 9.36 8.90
C VAL A 18 -15.65 10.68 8.13
N PRO A 19 -16.54 11.67 8.35
CA PRO A 19 -16.57 12.90 7.55
C PRO A 19 -15.41 13.86 7.83
N ASP A 20 -14.94 13.93 9.08
CA ASP A 20 -14.04 14.97 9.56
C ASP A 20 -12.56 14.58 9.63
N LEU A 21 -12.21 13.37 9.23
CA LEU A 21 -10.86 12.85 9.27
C LEU A 21 -10.43 12.33 7.88
N PRO A 22 -9.13 12.42 7.54
CA PRO A 22 -8.63 11.69 6.40
C PRO A 22 -8.73 10.18 6.67
N LYS A 23 -9.02 9.38 5.65
CA LYS A 23 -9.28 7.94 5.79
C LYS A 23 -8.25 7.17 6.65
N PRO A 24 -6.94 7.41 6.53
CA PRO A 24 -5.95 6.76 7.39
C PRO A 24 -6.07 7.09 8.88
N MET A 25 -6.77 8.19 9.22
CA MET A 25 -7.05 8.59 10.60
C MET A 25 -8.40 8.09 11.12
N ALA A 26 -9.14 7.29 10.34
CA ALA A 26 -10.37 6.65 10.81
C ALA A 26 -10.07 5.80 12.04
N LEU A 27 -10.92 5.93 13.08
CA LEU A 27 -10.68 5.28 14.37
C LEU A 27 -11.09 3.81 14.34
N ILE A 28 -10.16 2.94 14.66
CA ILE A 28 -10.39 1.52 14.91
C ILE A 28 -10.25 1.28 16.41
N SER A 29 -11.33 0.96 17.08
CA SER A 29 -11.37 0.77 18.55
C SER A 29 -10.70 1.92 19.32
N GLY A 30 -10.92 3.15 18.86
CA GLY A 30 -10.41 4.37 19.51
C GLY A 30 -9.00 4.79 19.06
N ARG A 31 -8.30 4.04 18.20
CA ARG A 31 -6.98 4.39 17.65
C ARG A 31 -7.05 4.70 16.15
N PRO A 32 -6.35 5.70 15.65
CA PRO A 32 -6.20 5.93 14.22
C PRO A 32 -5.66 4.68 13.49
N PHE A 33 -6.27 4.34 12.35
CA PHE A 33 -5.81 3.19 11.56
C PHE A 33 -4.34 3.29 11.18
N LEU A 34 -3.85 4.48 10.84
CA LEU A 34 -2.44 4.71 10.50
C LEU A 34 -1.50 4.43 11.69
N GLU A 35 -1.94 4.65 12.94
CA GLU A 35 -1.15 4.23 14.12
C GLU A 35 -1.00 2.71 14.19
N ILE A 36 -2.08 1.98 13.91
CA ILE A 36 -2.06 0.51 13.89
C ILE A 36 -1.09 0.02 12.81
N LEU A 37 -1.18 0.59 11.61
CA LEU A 37 -0.31 0.26 10.49
C LEU A 37 1.16 0.55 10.80
N LEU A 38 1.48 1.78 11.27
CA LEU A 38 2.86 2.15 11.61
C LEU A 38 3.40 1.31 12.78
N SER A 39 2.59 0.99 13.78
CA SER A 39 2.98 0.08 14.88
C SER A 39 3.32 -1.31 14.36
N ALA A 40 2.56 -1.83 13.39
CA ALA A 40 2.84 -3.12 12.76
C ALA A 40 4.16 -3.06 11.96
N LEU A 41 4.40 -1.99 11.21
CA LEU A 41 5.65 -1.79 10.48
C LEU A 41 6.86 -1.68 11.43
N ALA A 42 6.73 -0.95 12.55
CA ALA A 42 7.78 -0.86 13.57
C ALA A 42 8.18 -2.24 14.12
N ARG A 43 7.17 -3.07 14.48
CA ARG A 43 7.41 -4.45 14.95
C ARG A 43 8.10 -5.34 13.91
N LYS A 44 7.94 -5.03 12.62
CA LYS A 44 8.57 -5.75 11.49
C LYS A 44 9.94 -5.17 11.10
N GLY A 45 10.46 -4.21 11.88
CA GLY A 45 11.83 -3.66 11.70
C GLY A 45 11.94 -2.54 10.67
N PHE A 46 10.83 -1.90 10.30
CA PHE A 46 10.90 -0.64 9.55
C PHE A 46 11.41 0.48 10.45
N THR A 47 12.40 1.22 9.97
CA THR A 47 13.05 2.33 10.69
C THR A 47 12.79 3.68 10.06
N ARG A 48 12.29 3.69 8.82
CA ARG A 48 11.96 4.90 8.07
C ARG A 48 10.74 4.66 7.19
N VAL A 49 9.79 5.59 7.19
CA VAL A 49 8.59 5.53 6.36
C VAL A 49 8.33 6.89 5.72
N VAL A 50 8.16 6.90 4.41
CA VAL A 50 7.66 8.05 3.67
C VAL A 50 6.14 7.96 3.59
N LEU A 51 5.43 8.92 4.19
CA LEU A 51 3.98 9.05 4.10
C LEU A 51 3.62 9.93 2.90
N SER A 52 3.06 9.32 1.85
CA SER A 52 2.50 10.07 0.72
C SER A 52 1.10 10.54 1.08
N LEU A 53 0.94 11.83 1.26
CA LEU A 53 -0.25 12.50 1.80
C LEU A 53 -0.89 13.40 0.75
N GLY A 54 -2.21 13.66 0.92
CA GLY A 54 -2.96 14.59 0.09
C GLY A 54 -4.03 15.27 0.93
N PHE A 55 -5.27 14.77 0.86
CA PHE A 55 -6.40 15.35 1.57
C PHE A 55 -6.20 15.38 3.10
N MET A 56 -6.30 16.57 3.69
CA MET A 56 -6.10 16.82 5.14
C MET A 56 -4.73 16.36 5.68
N ALA A 57 -3.67 16.51 4.88
CA ALA A 57 -2.31 16.12 5.25
C ALA A 57 -1.86 16.73 6.58
N GLU A 58 -2.26 17.99 6.84
CA GLU A 58 -1.92 18.75 8.05
C GLU A 58 -2.38 18.04 9.34
N LYS A 59 -3.49 17.30 9.30
CA LYS A 59 -3.98 16.54 10.47
C LYS A 59 -3.08 15.33 10.78
N ILE A 60 -2.58 14.67 9.74
CA ILE A 60 -1.65 13.55 9.90
C ILE A 60 -0.31 14.04 10.42
N VAL A 61 0.25 15.09 9.79
CA VAL A 61 1.53 15.68 10.21
C VAL A 61 1.47 16.19 11.67
N ALA A 62 0.39 16.88 12.04
CA ALA A 62 0.22 17.38 13.40
C ALA A 62 0.08 16.26 14.45
N HIS A 63 -0.48 15.11 14.06
CA HIS A 63 -0.68 13.97 14.96
C HIS A 63 0.59 13.16 15.19
N PHE A 64 1.37 12.90 14.14
CA PHE A 64 2.52 11.99 14.20
C PHE A 64 3.87 12.69 14.43
N GLY A 65 4.03 13.97 14.03
CA GLY A 65 5.33 14.66 14.08
C GLY A 65 6.38 13.97 13.20
N ASP A 66 7.63 14.03 13.59
CA ASP A 66 8.76 13.54 12.80
C ASP A 66 9.09 12.06 13.07
N SER A 67 8.44 11.42 14.04
CA SER A 67 8.69 10.02 14.37
C SER A 67 7.51 9.37 15.09
N TYR A 68 7.32 8.07 14.89
CA TYR A 68 6.31 7.27 15.59
C TYR A 68 6.82 5.84 15.81
N ALA A 69 6.70 5.32 17.04
CA ALA A 69 7.10 3.97 17.43
C ALA A 69 8.54 3.58 17.01
N GLY A 70 9.47 4.55 17.01
CA GLY A 70 10.86 4.35 16.58
C GLY A 70 11.10 4.44 15.08
N ILE A 71 10.07 4.73 14.29
CA ILE A 71 10.17 4.98 12.84
C ILE A 71 10.37 6.48 12.61
N GLU A 72 11.38 6.87 11.83
CA GLU A 72 11.49 8.20 11.22
C GLU A 72 10.36 8.38 10.19
N LEU A 73 9.61 9.47 10.29
CA LEU A 73 8.54 9.81 9.37
C LEU A 73 8.96 10.95 8.45
N VAL A 74 8.86 10.71 7.14
CA VAL A 74 9.08 11.71 6.10
C VAL A 74 7.78 11.92 5.35
N TYR A 75 7.46 13.15 5.03
CA TYR A 75 6.20 13.49 4.37
C TYR A 75 6.43 13.95 2.93
N GLU A 76 5.69 13.35 2.02
CA GLU A 76 5.51 13.84 0.65
C GLU A 76 4.05 14.24 0.48
N VAL A 77 3.79 15.55 0.36
CA VAL A 77 2.43 16.10 0.31
C VAL A 77 2.09 16.50 -1.13
N GLU A 78 1.08 15.83 -1.69
CA GLU A 78 0.59 16.11 -3.03
C GLU A 78 -0.15 17.46 -3.06
N SER A 79 0.23 18.36 -3.96
CA SER A 79 -0.49 19.62 -4.21
C SER A 79 -1.75 19.41 -5.05
N GLN A 80 -1.83 18.30 -5.78
CA GLN A 80 -2.96 17.83 -6.57
C GLN A 80 -2.94 16.30 -6.62
N PRO A 81 -4.08 15.63 -6.84
CA PRO A 81 -4.12 14.17 -6.91
C PRO A 81 -3.21 13.62 -8.01
N LEU A 82 -2.24 12.79 -7.63
CA LEU A 82 -1.27 12.20 -8.54
C LEU A 82 -1.62 10.76 -8.97
N GLY A 83 -2.70 10.19 -8.43
CA GLY A 83 -2.99 8.77 -8.61
C GLY A 83 -1.96 7.88 -7.91
N THR A 84 -2.16 6.56 -7.94
CA THR A 84 -1.29 5.62 -7.20
C THR A 84 0.15 5.65 -7.70
N GLY A 85 0.36 5.72 -9.00
CA GLY A 85 1.70 5.73 -9.59
C GLY A 85 2.45 7.04 -9.36
N GLY A 86 1.78 8.19 -9.55
CA GLY A 86 2.39 9.50 -9.32
C GLY A 86 2.75 9.73 -7.86
N ALA A 87 1.89 9.26 -6.93
CA ALA A 87 2.14 9.26 -5.49
C ALA A 87 3.38 8.43 -5.12
N ILE A 88 3.48 7.20 -5.64
CA ILE A 88 4.66 6.35 -5.45
C ILE A 88 5.91 7.04 -6.04
N ARG A 89 5.85 7.56 -7.27
CA ARG A 89 6.98 8.23 -7.92
C ARG A 89 7.52 9.40 -7.10
N ALA A 90 6.62 10.23 -6.54
CA ALA A 90 7.00 11.35 -5.68
C ALA A 90 7.62 10.87 -4.36
N ALA A 91 7.03 9.85 -3.73
CA ALA A 91 7.52 9.29 -2.49
C ALA A 91 8.88 8.59 -2.65
N LEU A 92 9.11 7.85 -3.75
CA LEU A 92 10.40 7.21 -4.05
C LEU A 92 11.54 8.22 -4.16
N ALA A 93 11.27 9.46 -4.62
CA ALA A 93 12.28 10.52 -4.64
C ALA A 93 12.75 10.96 -3.24
N ARG A 94 11.98 10.65 -2.17
CA ARG A 94 12.34 10.88 -0.76
C ARG A 94 13.03 9.69 -0.11
N CYS A 95 13.02 8.54 -0.76
CA CYS A 95 13.60 7.32 -0.24
C CYS A 95 15.13 7.30 -0.41
N ILE A 96 15.83 6.61 0.50
CA ILE A 96 17.29 6.50 0.52
C ILE A 96 17.79 5.07 0.29
N SER A 97 16.94 4.06 0.53
CA SER A 97 17.27 2.64 0.29
C SER A 97 17.27 2.32 -1.22
N ASP A 98 17.93 1.25 -1.62
CA ASP A 98 17.96 0.75 -3.01
C ASP A 98 16.63 0.15 -3.44
N HIS A 99 15.87 -0.40 -2.50
CA HIS A 99 14.50 -0.90 -2.68
C HIS A 99 13.62 -0.46 -1.51
N VAL A 100 12.32 -0.43 -1.76
CA VAL A 100 11.34 0.14 -0.83
C VAL A 100 10.08 -0.72 -0.84
N PHE A 101 9.51 -0.92 0.36
CA PHE A 101 8.21 -1.54 0.53
C PHE A 101 7.12 -0.47 0.39
N ILE A 102 6.17 -0.70 -0.48
CA ILE A 102 5.02 0.21 -0.71
C ILE A 102 3.77 -0.42 -0.08
N PHE A 103 3.01 0.36 0.65
CA PHE A 103 1.77 -0.07 1.30
C PHE A 103 0.62 0.88 0.98
N ASN A 104 -0.56 0.34 0.74
CA ASN A 104 -1.77 1.15 0.75
C ASN A 104 -2.07 1.61 2.20
N GLY A 105 -2.34 2.89 2.39
CA GLY A 105 -2.61 3.49 3.70
C GLY A 105 -4.02 3.22 4.24
N ASP A 106 -4.80 2.40 3.55
CA ASP A 106 -6.15 1.97 3.93
C ASP A 106 -6.29 0.46 4.07
N THR A 107 -5.17 -0.26 4.00
CA THR A 107 -5.13 -1.71 4.07
C THR A 107 -4.17 -2.15 5.17
N TYR A 108 -4.67 -2.94 6.13
CA TYR A 108 -3.85 -3.68 7.07
C TYR A 108 -3.48 -5.04 6.46
N LEU A 109 -2.20 -5.34 6.46
CA LEU A 109 -1.66 -6.62 6.01
C LEU A 109 -0.60 -7.10 6.99
N ASP A 110 -0.84 -8.24 7.63
CA ASP A 110 0.19 -8.90 8.44
C ASP A 110 1.18 -9.64 7.53
N LEU A 111 2.08 -8.87 6.95
CA LEU A 111 2.97 -9.28 5.88
C LEU A 111 4.17 -10.06 6.39
N GLU A 112 4.57 -11.10 5.67
CA GLU A 112 5.78 -11.91 5.90
C GLU A 112 7.02 -11.16 5.34
N VAL A 113 7.42 -10.08 6.01
CA VAL A 113 8.43 -9.12 5.52
C VAL A 113 9.78 -9.77 5.28
N ASP A 114 10.23 -10.65 6.18
CA ASP A 114 11.53 -11.33 6.05
C ASP A 114 11.59 -12.21 4.80
N ALA A 115 10.49 -12.88 4.45
CA ALA A 115 10.40 -13.69 3.24
C ALA A 115 10.43 -12.83 1.97
N LEU A 116 9.77 -11.67 1.99
CA LEU A 116 9.82 -10.71 0.90
C LEU A 116 11.21 -10.11 0.71
N GLU A 117 11.88 -9.75 1.82
CA GLU A 117 13.24 -9.25 1.80
C GLU A 117 14.20 -10.31 1.20
N GLN A 118 14.08 -11.58 1.62
CA GLN A 118 14.87 -12.68 1.04
C GLN A 118 14.60 -12.85 -0.45
N MET A 119 13.32 -12.77 -0.88
CA MET A 119 12.96 -12.87 -2.30
C MET A 119 13.58 -11.71 -3.10
N TRP A 120 13.56 -10.48 -2.56
CA TRP A 120 14.21 -9.34 -3.16
C TRP A 120 15.72 -9.52 -3.29
N GLN A 121 16.40 -9.92 -2.20
CA GLN A 121 17.86 -10.11 -2.20
C GLN A 121 18.33 -11.13 -3.24
N VAL A 122 17.52 -12.14 -3.51
CA VAL A 122 17.83 -13.18 -4.52
C VAL A 122 17.56 -12.70 -5.94
N SER A 123 16.43 -12.01 -6.15
CA SER A 123 15.94 -11.72 -7.51
C SER A 123 16.26 -10.29 -7.98
N GLN A 124 16.31 -9.34 -7.07
CA GLN A 124 16.39 -7.89 -7.32
C GLN A 124 15.35 -7.41 -8.34
N ARG A 125 14.17 -8.03 -8.33
CA ARG A 125 13.06 -7.73 -9.23
C ARG A 125 11.86 -7.23 -8.46
N PRO A 126 11.06 -6.35 -9.05
CA PRO A 126 9.82 -5.90 -8.41
C PRO A 126 8.95 -7.07 -7.96
N ILE A 127 8.40 -6.95 -6.74
CA ILE A 127 7.52 -7.95 -6.15
C ILE A 127 6.14 -7.33 -5.98
N ILE A 128 5.11 -8.05 -6.40
CA ILE A 128 3.71 -7.71 -6.14
C ILE A 128 3.17 -8.71 -5.13
N VAL A 129 2.72 -8.21 -4.00
CA VAL A 129 2.07 -9.04 -2.98
C VAL A 129 0.64 -9.31 -3.41
N VAL A 130 0.31 -10.59 -3.47
CA VAL A 130 -1.03 -11.06 -3.86
C VAL A 130 -1.64 -11.87 -2.72
N ARG A 131 -2.97 -11.86 -2.65
CA ARG A 131 -3.72 -12.61 -1.66
C ARG A 131 -4.83 -13.41 -2.30
N GLU A 132 -5.02 -14.63 -1.83
CA GLU A 132 -6.18 -15.44 -2.18
C GLU A 132 -7.40 -14.96 -1.39
N VAL A 133 -8.50 -14.70 -2.08
CA VAL A 133 -9.79 -14.34 -1.48
C VAL A 133 -10.90 -15.25 -2.01
N PRO A 134 -11.97 -15.48 -1.22
CA PRO A 134 -13.07 -16.35 -1.62
C PRO A 134 -13.90 -15.74 -2.76
N ASP A 135 -13.94 -14.42 -2.90
CA ASP A 135 -14.64 -13.71 -3.97
C ASP A 135 -13.86 -12.47 -4.41
N THR A 136 -13.54 -12.43 -5.69
CA THR A 136 -12.77 -11.36 -6.32
C THR A 136 -13.63 -10.27 -6.96
N ALA A 137 -14.95 -10.34 -6.91
CA ALA A 137 -15.87 -9.42 -7.61
C ALA A 137 -15.57 -7.92 -7.35
N ARG A 138 -15.09 -7.58 -6.14
CA ARG A 138 -14.75 -6.20 -5.74
C ARG A 138 -13.34 -5.78 -6.14
N PHE A 139 -12.47 -6.71 -6.48
CA PHE A 139 -11.04 -6.51 -6.70
C PHE A 139 -10.67 -6.80 -8.15
N GLY A 140 -9.52 -6.27 -8.60
CA GLY A 140 -8.87 -6.77 -9.82
C GLY A 140 -8.17 -8.09 -9.53
N GLN A 141 -8.40 -9.10 -10.38
CA GLN A 141 -7.72 -10.38 -10.24
C GLN A 141 -6.29 -10.32 -10.77
N ILE A 142 -5.44 -11.15 -10.18
CA ILE A 142 -4.08 -11.39 -10.66
C ILE A 142 -3.93 -12.85 -11.02
N GLU A 143 -3.41 -13.13 -12.20
CA GLU A 143 -2.95 -14.46 -12.57
C GLU A 143 -1.44 -14.59 -12.33
N MET A 144 -1.03 -15.77 -11.88
CA MET A 144 0.36 -16.10 -11.68
C MET A 144 0.74 -17.38 -12.42
N ARG A 145 1.98 -17.41 -12.92
CA ARG A 145 2.62 -18.60 -13.48
C ARG A 145 4.06 -18.68 -12.99
N ASP A 146 4.44 -19.83 -12.48
CA ASP A 146 5.84 -20.13 -12.03
C ASP A 146 6.39 -19.04 -11.05
N GLY A 147 5.54 -18.59 -10.09
CA GLY A 147 5.91 -17.58 -9.09
C GLY A 147 5.93 -16.13 -9.62
N GLN A 148 5.51 -15.92 -10.85
CA GLN A 148 5.50 -14.60 -11.49
C GLN A 148 4.07 -14.15 -11.81
N VAL A 149 3.83 -12.85 -11.78
CA VAL A 149 2.57 -12.26 -12.25
C VAL A 149 2.53 -12.38 -13.78
N SER A 150 1.49 -13.02 -14.29
CA SER A 150 1.28 -13.24 -15.74
C SER A 150 0.19 -12.35 -16.33
N ALA A 151 -0.82 -11.96 -15.55
CA ALA A 151 -1.86 -11.04 -16.00
C ALA A 151 -2.51 -10.27 -14.85
N PHE A 152 -3.04 -9.10 -15.19
CA PHE A 152 -4.00 -8.34 -14.38
C PHE A 152 -5.33 -8.39 -15.11
N LEU A 153 -6.37 -8.88 -14.44
CA LEU A 153 -7.71 -8.97 -14.98
C LEU A 153 -8.61 -7.87 -14.40
N GLU A 154 -9.60 -7.47 -15.17
CA GLU A 154 -10.54 -6.43 -14.74
C GLU A 154 -11.40 -6.87 -13.55
N LYS A 155 -11.97 -5.88 -12.84
CA LYS A 155 -12.93 -6.11 -11.76
C LYS A 155 -14.24 -6.68 -12.30
N GLY A 156 -15.00 -7.34 -11.41
CA GLY A 156 -16.34 -7.86 -11.73
C GLY A 156 -16.39 -9.36 -12.02
N ILE A 157 -15.26 -10.06 -11.96
CA ILE A 157 -15.23 -11.51 -12.04
C ILE A 157 -15.42 -12.07 -10.63
N SER A 158 -16.53 -12.77 -10.39
CA SER A 158 -16.81 -13.43 -9.10
C SER A 158 -16.14 -14.79 -9.01
N GLY A 159 -15.80 -15.16 -7.78
CA GLY A 159 -15.23 -16.47 -7.44
C GLY A 159 -13.89 -16.36 -6.75
N LYS A 160 -13.41 -17.51 -6.29
CA LYS A 160 -12.11 -17.63 -5.61
C LYS A 160 -10.97 -17.27 -6.57
N GLY A 161 -10.04 -16.43 -6.10
CA GLY A 161 -8.88 -16.05 -6.91
C GLY A 161 -7.87 -15.20 -6.16
N LEU A 162 -6.79 -14.84 -6.84
CA LEU A 162 -5.76 -13.95 -6.32
C LEU A 162 -6.08 -12.50 -6.66
N ILE A 163 -5.86 -11.62 -5.67
CA ILE A 163 -6.02 -10.17 -5.83
C ILE A 163 -4.70 -9.46 -5.53
N ASN A 164 -4.59 -8.21 -6.00
CA ASN A 164 -3.56 -7.29 -5.57
C ASN A 164 -3.81 -6.91 -4.10
N ALA A 165 -2.87 -7.25 -3.21
CA ALA A 165 -2.99 -6.95 -1.79
C ALA A 165 -2.63 -5.49 -1.43
N GLY A 166 -2.31 -4.64 -2.42
CA GLY A 166 -1.93 -3.24 -2.17
C GLY A 166 -0.57 -3.08 -1.50
N CYS A 167 0.30 -4.07 -1.66
CA CYS A 167 1.67 -4.03 -1.18
C CYS A 167 2.64 -4.47 -2.28
N TYR A 168 3.77 -3.76 -2.38
CA TYR A 168 4.80 -3.99 -3.40
C TYR A 168 6.19 -3.85 -2.80
N VAL A 169 7.19 -4.52 -3.40
CA VAL A 169 8.60 -4.18 -3.20
C VAL A 169 9.14 -3.71 -4.54
N LEU A 170 9.60 -2.47 -4.60
CA LEU A 170 10.09 -1.84 -5.82
C LEU A 170 11.52 -1.34 -5.63
N PRO A 171 12.38 -1.43 -6.66
CA PRO A 171 13.61 -0.66 -6.68
C PRO A 171 13.27 0.83 -6.63
N ARG A 172 14.12 1.63 -5.97
CA ARG A 172 13.88 3.06 -5.79
C ARG A 172 13.74 3.83 -7.11
N ASP A 173 14.38 3.36 -8.15
CA ASP A 173 14.37 3.93 -9.51
C ASP A 173 13.29 3.33 -10.43
N ALA A 174 12.42 2.45 -9.91
CA ALA A 174 11.43 1.71 -10.70
C ALA A 174 10.55 2.60 -11.59
N LEU A 175 10.28 3.83 -11.17
CA LEU A 175 9.39 4.76 -11.85
C LEU A 175 10.11 5.98 -12.42
N ASP A 176 11.43 5.95 -12.60
CA ASP A 176 12.20 7.11 -13.07
C ASP A 176 11.88 7.54 -14.50
N ASP A 177 11.34 6.63 -15.33
CA ASP A 177 10.83 6.94 -16.66
C ASP A 177 9.55 7.81 -16.65
N PHE A 178 8.88 7.92 -15.52
CA PHE A 178 7.68 8.75 -15.38
C PHE A 178 8.03 10.14 -14.90
N VAL A 179 7.38 11.14 -15.50
CA VAL A 179 7.59 12.55 -15.14
C VAL A 179 7.09 12.79 -13.71
N LEU A 180 7.94 13.41 -12.88
CA LEU A 180 7.59 13.75 -11.51
C LEU A 180 6.38 14.69 -11.45
N ASN A 181 5.51 14.50 -10.47
CA ASN A 181 4.29 15.29 -10.24
C ASN A 181 3.25 15.21 -11.38
N GLN A 182 3.28 14.15 -12.19
CA GLN A 182 2.24 13.85 -13.17
C GLN A 182 1.35 12.69 -12.67
N PRO A 183 0.01 12.80 -12.84
CA PRO A 183 -0.90 11.76 -12.40
C PRO A 183 -0.86 10.53 -13.31
N PHE A 184 -0.70 9.34 -12.71
CA PHE A 184 -0.86 8.05 -13.39
C PHE A 184 -1.19 6.94 -12.39
N SER A 185 -1.66 5.80 -12.89
CA SER A 185 -1.94 4.60 -12.09
C SER A 185 -0.75 3.65 -12.12
N VAL A 186 -0.29 3.19 -10.95
CA VAL A 186 0.76 2.16 -10.89
C VAL A 186 0.29 0.85 -11.50
N GLU A 187 -0.98 0.49 -11.34
CA GLU A 187 -1.55 -0.75 -11.84
C GLU A 187 -1.63 -0.75 -13.38
N THR A 188 -2.32 0.23 -13.96
CA THR A 188 -2.59 0.26 -15.40
C THR A 188 -1.45 0.83 -16.23
N ASP A 189 -0.75 1.85 -15.73
CA ASP A 189 0.26 2.57 -16.50
C ASP A 189 1.66 2.01 -16.31
N PHE A 190 1.94 1.38 -15.16
CA PHE A 190 3.22 0.74 -14.91
C PHE A 190 3.12 -0.79 -14.99
N PHE A 191 2.42 -1.47 -14.07
CA PHE A 191 2.43 -2.94 -14.03
C PHE A 191 1.90 -3.57 -15.31
N VAL A 192 0.68 -3.24 -15.74
CA VAL A 192 0.06 -3.84 -16.94
C VAL A 192 0.90 -3.59 -18.19
N LYS A 193 1.41 -2.36 -18.38
CA LYS A 193 2.21 -2.02 -19.56
C LYS A 193 3.58 -2.71 -19.53
N ARG A 194 4.21 -2.82 -18.35
CA ARG A 194 5.53 -3.41 -18.18
C ARG A 194 5.52 -4.94 -18.19
N LEU A 195 4.40 -5.62 -17.91
CA LEU A 195 4.31 -7.09 -18.04
C LEU A 195 4.74 -7.62 -19.40
N LYS A 196 4.66 -6.80 -20.44
CA LYS A 196 5.08 -7.19 -21.80
C LYS A 196 6.61 -7.29 -21.96
N SER A 197 7.36 -6.65 -21.09
CA SER A 197 8.83 -6.50 -21.20
C SER A 197 9.58 -6.76 -19.90
N THR A 198 8.89 -6.82 -18.77
CA THR A 198 9.47 -6.96 -17.44
C THR A 198 8.73 -8.02 -16.66
N TRP A 199 9.44 -8.74 -15.83
CA TRP A 199 8.90 -9.80 -14.97
C TRP A 199 8.71 -9.26 -13.57
N PHE A 200 7.52 -9.45 -13.03
CA PHE A 200 7.19 -9.15 -11.64
C PHE A 200 7.06 -10.46 -10.87
N ASN A 201 7.80 -10.59 -9.79
CA ASN A 201 7.58 -11.70 -8.87
C ASN A 201 6.23 -11.52 -8.18
N GLY A 202 5.48 -12.61 -8.02
CA GLY A 202 4.28 -12.64 -7.19
C GLY A 202 4.59 -13.30 -5.86
N PHE A 203 4.24 -12.65 -4.77
CA PHE A 203 4.33 -13.22 -3.42
C PHE A 203 2.92 -13.45 -2.88
N VAL A 204 2.54 -14.71 -2.69
CA VAL A 204 1.21 -15.06 -2.12
C VAL A 204 1.30 -14.99 -0.61
N THR A 205 0.65 -13.99 -0.01
CA THR A 205 0.59 -13.85 1.45
C THR A 205 -0.56 -14.64 2.08
N GLY A 206 -0.27 -15.27 3.23
CA GLY A 206 -1.27 -15.85 4.11
C GLY A 206 -1.71 -14.95 5.26
N GLY A 207 -1.05 -13.80 5.46
CA GLY A 207 -1.27 -12.91 6.60
C GLY A 207 -2.67 -12.31 6.67
N GLN A 208 -3.05 -11.79 7.82
CA GLN A 208 -4.34 -11.11 7.99
C GLN A 208 -4.43 -9.89 7.08
N PHE A 209 -5.52 -9.80 6.32
CA PHE A 209 -5.77 -8.72 5.36
C PHE A 209 -7.11 -8.05 5.66
N ILE A 210 -7.11 -6.73 5.83
CA ILE A 210 -8.32 -5.92 6.06
C ILE A 210 -8.17 -4.60 5.30
N ASP A 211 -9.06 -4.36 4.35
CA ASP A 211 -9.19 -3.10 3.63
C ASP A 211 -10.33 -2.28 4.26
N ILE A 212 -10.01 -1.15 4.90
CA ILE A 212 -11.03 -0.26 5.48
C ILE A 212 -11.70 0.66 4.44
N GLY A 213 -11.60 0.33 3.15
CA GLY A 213 -12.06 1.15 2.03
C GLY A 213 -13.57 1.31 1.92
N VAL A 214 -14.36 0.45 2.59
CA VAL A 214 -15.81 0.46 2.57
C VAL A 214 -16.38 0.27 3.98
N PRO A 215 -17.63 0.73 4.24
CA PRO A 215 -18.22 0.69 5.57
C PRO A 215 -18.25 -0.69 6.22
N ASP A 216 -18.57 -1.75 5.48
CA ASP A 216 -18.65 -3.11 6.03
C ASP A 216 -17.28 -3.62 6.52
N ASP A 217 -16.23 -3.40 5.74
CA ASP A 217 -14.87 -3.81 6.11
C ASP A 217 -14.32 -2.93 7.24
N TYR A 218 -14.71 -1.64 7.28
CA TYR A 218 -14.41 -0.75 8.39
C TYR A 218 -15.07 -1.23 9.69
N ALA A 219 -16.32 -1.70 9.64
CA ALA A 219 -17.00 -2.29 10.79
C ALA A 219 -16.31 -3.59 11.26
N LEU A 220 -15.88 -4.45 10.32
CA LEU A 220 -15.10 -5.64 10.63
C LEU A 220 -13.77 -5.30 11.30
N ALA A 221 -13.09 -4.25 10.82
CA ALA A 221 -11.81 -3.81 11.37
C ALA A 221 -11.90 -3.45 12.86
N GLN A 222 -13.06 -2.92 13.35
CA GLN A 222 -13.26 -2.55 14.76
C GLN A 222 -12.98 -3.70 15.72
N THR A 223 -13.27 -4.92 15.33
CA THR A 223 -13.04 -6.12 16.15
C THR A 223 -11.76 -6.85 15.76
N ALA A 224 -11.49 -6.98 14.48
CA ALA A 224 -10.38 -7.78 13.96
C ALA A 224 -9.00 -7.16 14.21
N LEU A 225 -8.91 -5.83 14.37
CA LEU A 225 -7.68 -5.11 14.69
C LEU A 225 -7.67 -4.55 16.13
N ALA A 226 -8.69 -4.89 16.95
CA ALA A 226 -8.73 -4.50 18.34
C ALA A 226 -7.54 -5.13 19.09
N GLY A 227 -6.71 -4.30 19.74
CA GLY A 227 -5.57 -4.75 20.53
C GLY A 227 -4.23 -4.94 19.79
N LEU A 228 -4.14 -4.53 18.50
CA LEU A 228 -2.87 -4.50 17.74
C LEU A 228 -1.97 -3.29 18.06
#